data_74ede8f2a1eb0119c5bb7df19e987d91
#
_entry.id   74ede8f2a1eb0119c5bb7df19e987d91
#
_cell.length_a   1.000
_cell.length_b   1.000
_cell.length_c   1.000
_cell.angle_alpha   90.00
_cell.angle_beta   90.00
_cell.angle_gamma   90.00
#
_symmetry.space_group_name_H-M   'P 1'
#
loop_
_entity.id
_entity.type
_entity.pdbx_description
1 polymer ?
#
loop_
_entity_poly.entity_id
_entity_poly.type
_entity_poly.pdbx_seq_one_letter_code
_entity_poly.pdbx_strand_id
1 'polypeptide(L)'
;AAGAMRGYGIPQAMWAGESHLDDVAKALGRNPVEYRRQVVMPVGYRDEFSKNENYFDTFNQVMDKGMEAIGYQEKWEAYQHQTGPVRRGVGMALFWYNTAVWPISLESSSCRMVLNQDGSIQVQTGETEIGQGCDTAYAQMAADAVGIPFEDVHIVSTQDTDITPFGLGAYASRQTYIGGFSIRQTGQMLKERILTYAVELTRQTRANLDLIDGKIVRVSDG
;
A
#
# COMPACT_ATOMS: atom_id res chain seq x y z
N ALA A 1 14.41 10.26 24.09
CA ALA A 1 13.39 10.88 23.25
C ALA A 1 13.03 9.92 22.15
N ALA A 2 11.76 9.75 21.87
CA ALA A 2 11.27 8.94 20.79
C ALA A 2 10.63 9.84 19.72
N GLY A 3 10.73 9.43 18.48
CA GLY A 3 10.11 10.10 17.34
C GLY A 3 9.35 9.13 16.46
N ALA A 4 8.69 9.65 15.44
CA ALA A 4 8.03 8.82 14.44
C ALA A 4 9.08 8.01 13.68
N MET A 5 8.92 6.70 13.68
CA MET A 5 9.70 5.74 12.92
C MET A 5 8.74 4.86 12.13
N ARG A 6 9.16 4.29 11.05
CA ARG A 6 8.38 3.43 10.15
C ARG A 6 7.52 2.44 10.94
N GLY A 7 6.20 2.55 10.82
CA GLY A 7 5.20 1.88 11.66
C GLY A 7 4.67 2.72 12.82
N TYR A 8 5.26 3.87 13.14
CA TYR A 8 4.77 4.89 14.10
C TYR A 8 4.42 4.34 15.50
N GLY A 9 5.19 3.36 15.98
CA GLY A 9 4.97 2.71 17.28
C GLY A 9 4.05 1.49 17.26
N ILE A 10 3.40 1.19 16.14
CA ILE A 10 2.59 -0.03 15.99
C ILE A 10 3.41 -1.30 16.19
N PRO A 11 4.64 -1.44 15.66
CA PRO A 11 5.44 -2.65 15.94
C PRO A 11 5.64 -2.92 17.42
N GLN A 12 5.91 -1.90 18.23
CA GLN A 12 6.09 -2.03 19.66
C GLN A 12 4.79 -2.39 20.38
N ALA A 13 3.69 -1.73 20.00
CA ALA A 13 2.37 -2.00 20.57
C ALA A 13 1.89 -3.42 20.22
N MET A 14 2.09 -3.85 18.97
CA MET A 14 1.73 -5.19 18.52
C MET A 14 2.59 -6.25 19.20
N TRP A 15 3.90 -6.03 19.31
CA TRP A 15 4.76 -6.97 20.04
C TRP A 15 4.27 -7.16 21.49
N ALA A 16 3.99 -6.08 22.19
CA ALA A 16 3.51 -6.15 23.57
C ALA A 16 2.12 -6.82 23.67
N GLY A 17 1.19 -6.41 22.81
CA GLY A 17 -0.19 -6.93 22.83
C GLY A 17 -0.25 -8.41 22.44
N GLU A 18 0.42 -8.80 21.38
CA GLU A 18 0.43 -10.18 20.89
C GLU A 18 1.17 -11.13 21.83
N SER A 19 2.29 -10.68 22.45
CA SER A 19 2.96 -11.44 23.50
C SER A 19 2.06 -11.62 24.73
N HIS A 20 1.34 -10.58 25.11
CA HIS A 20 0.39 -10.66 26.21
C HIS A 20 -0.77 -11.61 25.91
N LEU A 21 -1.29 -11.63 24.71
CA LEU A 21 -2.31 -12.61 24.29
C LEU A 21 -1.79 -14.05 24.36
N ASP A 22 -0.54 -14.30 24.00
CA ASP A 22 0.09 -15.61 24.17
C ASP A 22 0.20 -16.01 25.65
N ASP A 23 0.60 -15.08 26.52
CA ASP A 23 0.70 -15.33 27.95
C ASP A 23 -0.68 -15.62 28.58
N VAL A 24 -1.71 -14.89 28.18
CA VAL A 24 -3.09 -15.13 28.65
C VAL A 24 -3.59 -16.48 28.13
N ALA A 25 -3.40 -16.80 26.86
CA ALA A 25 -3.80 -18.10 26.30
C ALA A 25 -3.12 -19.25 27.05
N LYS A 26 -1.82 -19.12 27.31
CA LYS A 26 -1.04 -20.09 28.07
C LYS A 26 -1.56 -20.25 29.53
N ALA A 27 -1.84 -19.14 30.22
CA ALA A 27 -2.39 -19.16 31.57
C ALA A 27 -3.77 -19.85 31.63
N LEU A 28 -4.54 -19.74 30.55
CA LEU A 28 -5.84 -20.40 30.40
C LEU A 28 -5.75 -21.85 29.87
N GLY A 29 -4.56 -22.35 29.58
CA GLY A 29 -4.36 -23.66 28.98
C GLY A 29 -4.93 -23.81 27.55
N ARG A 30 -4.97 -22.70 26.80
CA ARG A 30 -5.55 -22.64 25.46
C ARG A 30 -4.48 -22.53 24.37
N ASN A 31 -4.82 -23.00 23.17
CA ASN A 31 -4.02 -22.70 22.00
C ASN A 31 -4.06 -21.20 21.70
N PRO A 32 -2.91 -20.51 21.52
CA PRO A 32 -2.87 -19.06 21.31
C PRO A 32 -3.62 -18.60 20.05
N VAL A 33 -3.63 -19.38 18.97
CA VAL A 33 -4.37 -19.01 17.74
C VAL A 33 -5.87 -19.15 17.97
N GLU A 34 -6.32 -20.23 18.60
CA GLU A 34 -7.73 -20.42 18.92
C GLU A 34 -8.24 -19.38 19.93
N TYR A 35 -7.37 -18.93 20.83
CA TYR A 35 -7.71 -17.82 21.71
C TYR A 35 -7.88 -16.50 20.92
N ARG A 36 -7.00 -16.22 19.97
CA ARG A 36 -7.12 -15.04 19.10
C ARG A 36 -8.43 -15.00 18.32
N ARG A 37 -8.91 -16.14 17.82
CA ARG A 37 -10.22 -16.23 17.13
C ARG A 37 -11.38 -15.72 17.98
N GLN A 38 -11.27 -15.84 19.31
CA GLN A 38 -12.32 -15.42 20.23
C GLN A 38 -12.29 -13.91 20.55
N VAL A 39 -11.14 -13.28 20.36
CA VAL A 39 -10.91 -11.88 20.74
C VAL A 39 -10.68 -10.93 19.57
N VAL A 40 -10.59 -11.43 18.33
CA VAL A 40 -10.50 -10.58 17.15
C VAL A 40 -11.78 -9.77 16.93
N MET A 41 -11.65 -8.64 16.29
CA MET A 41 -12.80 -7.80 15.94
C MET A 41 -13.79 -8.56 15.04
N PRO A 42 -15.02 -8.76 15.48
CA PRO A 42 -16.02 -9.44 14.66
C PRO A 42 -16.47 -8.56 13.48
N VAL A 43 -17.09 -9.20 12.50
CA VAL A 43 -17.83 -8.47 11.44
C VAL A 43 -18.91 -7.61 12.11
N GLY A 44 -19.04 -6.37 11.67
CA GLY A 44 -19.95 -5.38 12.25
C GLY A 44 -19.37 -4.61 13.45
N TYR A 45 -18.15 -4.95 13.92
CA TYR A 45 -17.49 -4.13 14.92
C TYR A 45 -17.19 -2.73 14.35
N ARG A 46 -17.59 -1.72 15.08
CA ARG A 46 -17.31 -0.33 14.75
C ARG A 46 -16.34 0.26 15.75
N ASP A 47 -15.18 0.69 15.25
CA ASP A 47 -14.18 1.36 16.06
C ASP A 47 -14.68 2.71 16.56
N GLU A 48 -14.62 2.94 17.87
CA GLU A 48 -15.18 4.14 18.49
C GLU A 48 -14.41 5.41 18.13
N PHE A 49 -13.14 5.30 17.80
CA PHE A 49 -12.28 6.43 17.50
C PHE A 49 -12.32 6.81 16.03
N SER A 50 -12.00 5.88 15.14
CA SER A 50 -11.99 6.11 13.70
C SER A 50 -13.37 6.07 13.07
N LYS A 51 -14.38 5.51 13.78
CA LYS A 51 -15.72 5.22 13.26
C LYS A 51 -15.75 4.24 12.10
N ASN A 52 -14.61 3.61 11.78
CA ASN A 52 -14.54 2.57 10.77
C ASN A 52 -15.24 1.30 11.26
N GLU A 53 -15.89 0.62 10.34
CA GLU A 53 -16.59 -0.64 10.61
C GLU A 53 -15.85 -1.78 9.91
N ASN A 54 -15.77 -2.93 10.61
CA ASN A 54 -15.22 -4.14 10.03
C ASN A 54 -16.30 -4.88 9.23
N TYR A 55 -16.21 -4.84 7.91
CA TYR A 55 -17.19 -5.47 7.02
C TYR A 55 -16.82 -6.90 6.61
N PHE A 56 -15.61 -7.38 6.94
CA PHE A 56 -15.08 -8.63 6.40
C PHE A 56 -14.47 -9.49 7.50
N ASP A 57 -14.65 -10.81 7.39
CA ASP A 57 -13.97 -11.81 8.23
C ASP A 57 -12.56 -12.14 7.72
N THR A 58 -11.76 -11.11 7.47
CA THR A 58 -10.39 -11.29 6.96
C THR A 58 -9.44 -11.81 8.00
N PHE A 59 -9.67 -11.54 9.29
CA PHE A 59 -8.80 -12.01 10.36
C PHE A 59 -8.76 -13.55 10.45
N ASN A 60 -9.94 -14.19 10.45
CA ASN A 60 -10.00 -15.65 10.45
C ASN A 60 -9.41 -16.24 9.18
N GLN A 61 -9.71 -15.67 8.01
CA GLN A 61 -9.15 -16.13 6.74
C GLN A 61 -7.61 -16.03 6.68
N VAL A 62 -7.04 -14.95 7.22
CA VAL A 62 -5.57 -14.78 7.29
C VAL A 62 -4.95 -15.77 8.26
N MET A 63 -5.57 -16.00 9.42
CA MET A 63 -5.13 -17.03 10.37
C MET A 63 -5.16 -18.42 9.74
N ASP A 64 -6.26 -18.80 9.07
CA ASP A 64 -6.38 -20.12 8.43
C ASP A 64 -5.30 -20.34 7.38
N LYS A 65 -5.10 -19.39 6.48
CA LYS A 65 -4.05 -19.46 5.46
C LYS A 65 -2.65 -19.50 6.06
N GLY A 66 -2.39 -18.72 7.09
CA GLY A 66 -1.13 -18.70 7.81
C GLY A 66 -0.85 -20.03 8.51
N MET A 67 -1.84 -20.58 9.21
CA MET A 67 -1.74 -21.89 9.86
C MET A 67 -1.45 -23.02 8.88
N GLU A 68 -2.17 -23.05 7.76
CA GLU A 68 -1.96 -24.02 6.68
C GLU A 68 -0.55 -23.92 6.11
N ALA A 69 -0.12 -22.71 5.73
CA ALA A 69 1.16 -22.45 5.07
C ALA A 69 2.37 -22.91 5.90
N ILE A 70 2.31 -22.77 7.23
CA ILE A 70 3.40 -23.16 8.12
C ILE A 70 3.22 -24.54 8.77
N GLY A 71 2.12 -25.24 8.54
CA GLY A 71 1.78 -26.48 9.23
C GLY A 71 1.66 -26.27 10.75
N TYR A 72 0.91 -25.25 11.16
CA TYR A 72 0.87 -24.79 12.54
C TYR A 72 0.43 -25.88 13.51
N GLN A 73 -0.68 -26.55 13.23
CA GLN A 73 -1.29 -27.51 14.15
C GLN A 73 -0.35 -28.68 14.47
N GLU A 74 0.23 -29.28 13.43
CA GLU A 74 1.19 -30.39 13.59
C GLU A 74 2.42 -29.97 14.38
N LYS A 75 2.97 -28.78 14.07
CA LYS A 75 4.14 -28.25 14.78
C LYS A 75 3.80 -27.86 16.21
N TRP A 76 2.62 -27.30 16.44
CA TRP A 76 2.17 -26.96 17.78
C TRP A 76 2.13 -28.20 18.68
N GLU A 77 1.52 -29.30 18.23
CA GLU A 77 1.45 -30.57 18.94
C GLU A 77 2.83 -31.19 19.16
N ALA A 78 3.63 -31.27 18.11
CA ALA A 78 4.96 -31.86 18.16
C ALA A 78 5.92 -31.13 19.10
N TYR A 79 5.74 -29.81 19.27
CA TYR A 79 6.67 -28.99 20.04
C TYR A 79 6.28 -28.84 21.53
N GLN A 80 5.17 -29.40 22.00
CA GLN A 80 4.74 -29.32 23.40
C GLN A 80 5.66 -30.11 24.37
N HIS A 81 6.23 -31.22 23.92
CA HIS A 81 6.91 -32.19 24.80
C HIS A 81 8.38 -32.43 24.43
N GLN A 82 9.06 -31.39 23.99
CA GLN A 82 10.46 -31.47 23.58
C GLN A 82 11.41 -31.69 24.76
N THR A 83 12.43 -32.52 24.57
CA THR A 83 13.54 -32.76 25.51
C THR A 83 14.87 -32.41 24.81
N GLY A 84 15.94 -32.17 25.61
CA GLY A 84 17.27 -31.87 25.09
C GLY A 84 17.57 -30.37 24.97
N PRO A 85 18.75 -29.96 24.50
CA PRO A 85 19.20 -28.58 24.50
C PRO A 85 18.60 -27.71 23.36
N VAL A 86 18.18 -28.35 22.27
CA VAL A 86 17.55 -27.65 21.15
C VAL A 86 16.04 -27.63 21.33
N ARG A 87 15.45 -26.48 21.25
CA ARG A 87 13.99 -26.28 21.30
C ARG A 87 13.52 -25.63 20.01
N ARG A 88 12.34 -26.04 19.57
CA ARG A 88 11.63 -25.45 18.44
C ARG A 88 10.30 -24.90 18.92
N GLY A 89 9.83 -23.85 18.28
CA GLY A 89 8.54 -23.27 18.55
C GLY A 89 7.83 -22.90 17.27
N VAL A 90 6.53 -22.76 17.35
CA VAL A 90 5.69 -22.17 16.30
C VAL A 90 4.80 -21.16 16.98
N GLY A 91 4.63 -20.01 16.38
CA GLY A 91 3.81 -18.93 16.90
C GLY A 91 3.13 -18.16 15.77
N MET A 92 2.17 -17.35 16.12
CA MET A 92 1.45 -16.46 15.23
C MET A 92 1.20 -15.15 15.93
N ALA A 93 1.39 -14.04 15.21
CA ALA A 93 0.91 -12.73 15.61
C ALA A 93 -0.12 -12.25 14.58
N LEU A 94 -1.12 -11.54 15.04
CA LEU A 94 -2.19 -11.00 14.20
C LEU A 94 -2.36 -9.52 14.49
N PHE A 95 -2.35 -8.70 13.46
CA PHE A 95 -2.55 -7.26 13.61
C PHE A 95 -3.21 -6.65 12.39
N TRP A 96 -3.71 -5.46 12.55
CA TRP A 96 -4.18 -4.60 11.46
C TRP A 96 -3.62 -3.19 11.63
N TYR A 97 -3.56 -2.47 10.52
CA TYR A 97 -3.07 -1.11 10.49
C TYR A 97 -3.88 -0.28 9.50
N ASN A 98 -4.29 0.90 9.90
CA ASN A 98 -5.03 1.80 9.01
C ASN A 98 -4.18 2.21 7.80
N THR A 99 -4.81 2.21 6.63
CA THR A 99 -4.29 2.88 5.45
C THR A 99 -4.83 4.30 5.44
N ALA A 100 -3.91 5.28 5.47
CA ALA A 100 -4.22 6.69 5.65
C ALA A 100 -4.73 7.03 7.06
N VAL A 101 -5.04 8.30 7.32
CA VAL A 101 -5.47 8.80 8.65
C VAL A 101 -6.88 9.38 8.64
N TRP A 102 -7.62 9.23 7.55
CA TRP A 102 -9.03 9.62 7.52
C TRP A 102 -9.85 8.74 8.47
N PRO A 103 -10.81 9.28 9.24
CA PRO A 103 -11.27 10.67 9.27
C PRO A 103 -10.56 11.57 10.32
N ILE A 104 -9.50 11.10 10.94
CA ILE A 104 -8.79 11.81 12.02
C ILE A 104 -8.10 13.07 11.49
N SER A 105 -7.57 12.99 10.26
CA SER A 105 -6.95 14.10 9.56
C SER A 105 -7.34 14.10 8.09
N LEU A 106 -7.18 15.27 7.44
CA LEU A 106 -7.34 15.38 6.00
C LEU A 106 -6.19 14.67 5.29
N GLU A 107 -6.54 13.97 4.22
CA GLU A 107 -5.60 13.36 3.32
C GLU A 107 -5.53 14.14 2.02
N SER A 108 -4.32 14.58 1.66
CA SER A 108 -4.06 15.26 0.41
C SER A 108 -2.71 14.86 -0.16
N SER A 109 -2.61 14.90 -1.46
CA SER A 109 -1.38 14.73 -2.21
C SER A 109 -1.49 15.51 -3.51
N SER A 110 -0.36 15.92 -4.05
CA SER A 110 -0.30 16.65 -5.31
C SER A 110 0.77 16.04 -6.21
N CYS A 111 0.51 16.11 -7.51
CA CYS A 111 1.42 15.65 -8.54
C CYS A 111 1.47 16.66 -9.68
N ARG A 112 2.65 16.87 -10.23
CA ARG A 112 2.89 17.60 -11.47
C ARG A 112 3.64 16.69 -12.43
N MET A 113 3.18 16.61 -13.68
CA MET A 113 3.88 15.90 -14.74
C MET A 113 4.28 16.86 -15.85
N VAL A 114 5.49 16.70 -16.36
CA VAL A 114 6.04 17.50 -17.45
C VAL A 114 6.44 16.55 -18.56
N LEU A 115 5.87 16.73 -19.74
CA LEU A 115 6.28 16.02 -20.96
C LEU A 115 7.53 16.70 -21.54
N ASN A 116 8.58 15.94 -21.71
CA ASN A 116 9.82 16.38 -22.35
C ASN A 116 9.76 16.27 -23.88
N GLN A 117 10.72 16.90 -24.55
CA GLN A 117 10.77 16.89 -26.05
C GLN A 117 11.09 15.52 -26.64
N ASP A 118 11.73 14.64 -25.90
CA ASP A 118 12.05 13.27 -26.28
C ASP A 118 10.91 12.27 -26.07
N GLY A 119 9.79 12.73 -25.52
CA GLY A 119 8.62 11.90 -25.19
C GLY A 119 8.63 11.32 -23.78
N SER A 120 9.71 11.47 -23.04
CA SER A 120 9.76 11.08 -21.62
C SER A 120 8.94 12.05 -20.75
N ILE A 121 8.61 11.62 -19.54
CA ILE A 121 7.93 12.47 -18.55
C ILE A 121 8.74 12.61 -17.27
N GLN A 122 8.73 13.82 -16.71
CA GLN A 122 9.12 14.06 -15.33
C GLN A 122 7.89 14.07 -14.43
N VAL A 123 7.96 13.34 -13.33
CA VAL A 123 6.93 13.30 -12.30
C VAL A 123 7.46 13.97 -11.04
N GLN A 124 6.77 14.97 -10.55
CA GLN A 124 7.08 15.69 -9.34
C GLN A 124 5.94 15.49 -8.34
N THR A 125 6.29 15.04 -7.13
CA THR A 125 5.35 14.82 -6.04
C THR A 125 5.97 15.25 -4.73
N GLY A 126 5.17 15.65 -3.76
CA GLY A 126 5.61 15.95 -2.39
C GLY A 126 5.70 14.72 -1.49
N GLU A 127 5.46 13.54 -2.03
CA GLU A 127 5.59 12.29 -1.30
C GLU A 127 7.08 11.88 -1.17
N THR A 128 7.44 11.18 -0.09
CA THR A 128 8.83 11.00 0.33
C THR A 128 9.30 9.56 0.18
N GLU A 129 10.39 9.34 -0.56
CA GLU A 129 11.11 8.08 -0.55
C GLU A 129 11.90 7.94 0.77
N ILE A 130 11.66 6.86 1.49
CA ILE A 130 12.33 6.52 2.77
C ILE A 130 12.90 5.09 2.75
N GLY A 131 13.14 4.55 1.56
CA GLY A 131 13.59 3.17 1.35
C GLY A 131 12.46 2.15 1.16
N GLN A 132 11.19 2.60 1.05
CA GLN A 132 10.05 1.72 0.82
C GLN A 132 9.75 1.49 -0.67
N GLY A 133 10.44 2.17 -1.60
CA GLY A 133 10.30 1.98 -3.03
C GLY A 133 9.16 2.78 -3.67
N CYS A 134 8.75 3.91 -3.08
CA CYS A 134 7.65 4.69 -3.64
C CYS A 134 7.99 5.29 -4.99
N ASP A 135 9.23 5.72 -5.23
CA ASP A 135 9.65 6.30 -6.51
C ASP A 135 9.44 5.29 -7.66
N THR A 136 9.84 4.03 -7.45
CA THR A 136 9.59 2.97 -8.42
C THR A 136 8.11 2.72 -8.63
N ALA A 137 7.34 2.63 -7.55
CA ALA A 137 5.89 2.41 -7.63
C ALA A 137 5.18 3.57 -8.37
N TYR A 138 5.60 4.80 -8.12
CA TYR A 138 5.05 5.98 -8.78
C TYR A 138 5.42 6.06 -10.25
N ALA A 139 6.64 5.66 -10.62
CA ALA A 139 7.03 5.55 -12.03
C ALA A 139 6.15 4.52 -12.78
N GLN A 140 5.88 3.36 -12.17
CA GLN A 140 4.99 2.36 -12.73
C GLN A 140 3.55 2.89 -12.88
N MET A 141 3.02 3.55 -11.85
CA MET A 141 1.68 4.13 -11.90
C MET A 141 1.54 5.25 -12.92
N ALA A 142 2.59 6.08 -13.09
CA ALA A 142 2.61 7.14 -14.08
C ALA A 142 2.68 6.58 -15.50
N ALA A 143 3.54 5.58 -15.74
CA ALA A 143 3.66 4.88 -17.00
C ALA A 143 2.32 4.29 -17.45
N ASP A 144 1.65 3.56 -16.55
CA ASP A 144 0.33 2.97 -16.80
C ASP A 144 -0.75 4.03 -17.06
N ALA A 145 -0.78 5.09 -16.24
CA ALA A 145 -1.79 6.14 -16.36
C ALA A 145 -1.66 6.97 -17.64
N VAL A 146 -0.45 7.22 -18.10
CA VAL A 146 -0.17 7.98 -19.33
C VAL A 146 -0.22 7.08 -20.55
N GLY A 147 0.26 5.84 -20.44
CA GLY A 147 0.40 4.90 -21.55
C GLY A 147 1.76 4.98 -22.25
N ILE A 148 2.84 5.16 -21.49
CA ILE A 148 4.23 5.20 -21.99
C ILE A 148 5.06 4.10 -21.30
N PRO A 149 6.21 3.71 -21.87
CA PRO A 149 7.14 2.79 -21.24
C PRO A 149 7.61 3.27 -19.86
N PHE A 150 7.84 2.34 -18.95
CA PHE A 150 8.32 2.65 -17.59
C PHE A 150 9.67 3.39 -17.61
N GLU A 151 10.56 3.03 -18.48
CA GLU A 151 11.90 3.61 -18.68
C GLU A 151 11.87 5.08 -19.11
N ASP A 152 10.76 5.54 -19.66
CA ASP A 152 10.56 6.94 -20.07
C ASP A 152 9.96 7.81 -18.94
N VAL A 153 9.80 7.24 -17.73
CA VAL A 153 9.29 7.97 -16.56
C VAL A 153 10.40 8.29 -15.58
N HIS A 154 10.58 9.56 -15.29
CA HIS A 154 11.60 10.06 -14.36
C HIS A 154 10.96 10.71 -13.15
N ILE A 155 11.13 10.09 -11.97
CA ILE A 155 10.67 10.69 -10.71
C ILE A 155 11.70 11.71 -10.22
N VAL A 156 11.24 12.92 -9.90
CA VAL A 156 12.09 13.93 -9.27
C VAL A 156 12.05 13.71 -7.76
N SER A 157 13.02 12.96 -7.27
CA SER A 157 13.10 12.46 -5.88
C SER A 157 13.84 13.41 -4.92
N THR A 158 14.05 14.66 -5.30
CA THR A 158 14.78 15.63 -4.48
C THR A 158 14.01 16.11 -3.27
N GLN A 159 12.69 16.00 -3.28
CA GLN A 159 11.76 16.50 -2.25
C GLN A 159 12.07 17.95 -1.83
N ASP A 160 12.40 18.75 -2.81
CA ASP A 160 12.64 20.17 -2.64
C ASP A 160 11.31 20.91 -2.64
N THR A 161 10.97 21.56 -1.55
CA THR A 161 9.70 22.25 -1.38
C THR A 161 9.53 23.46 -2.31
N ASP A 162 10.60 23.95 -2.93
CA ASP A 162 10.55 25.00 -3.95
C ASP A 162 10.18 24.44 -5.33
N ILE A 163 10.39 23.15 -5.56
CA ILE A 163 10.21 22.50 -6.85
C ILE A 163 9.00 21.56 -6.86
N THR A 164 8.90 20.71 -5.84
CA THR A 164 7.86 19.68 -5.76
C THR A 164 6.55 20.24 -5.21
N PRO A 165 5.40 19.78 -5.72
CA PRO A 165 4.12 20.17 -5.17
C PRO A 165 3.93 19.65 -3.75
N PHE A 166 2.95 20.16 -3.03
CA PHE A 166 2.67 19.79 -1.66
C PHE A 166 2.32 18.29 -1.52
N GLY A 167 2.88 17.66 -0.50
CA GLY A 167 2.53 16.31 -0.02
C GLY A 167 2.73 16.23 1.49
N LEU A 168 2.02 15.31 2.13
CA LEU A 168 2.10 15.12 3.57
C LEU A 168 3.20 14.13 3.99
N GLY A 169 3.82 13.44 3.04
CA GLY A 169 4.93 12.53 3.27
C GLY A 169 4.51 11.08 3.56
N ALA A 170 5.50 10.30 4.03
CA ALA A 170 5.40 8.84 4.20
C ALA A 170 4.96 8.47 5.61
N TYR A 171 3.69 8.23 5.83
CA TYR A 171 3.14 7.72 7.09
C TYR A 171 1.81 6.99 6.87
N ALA A 172 1.38 6.19 7.82
CA ALA A 172 0.10 5.48 7.82
C ALA A 172 -0.23 4.73 6.51
N SER A 173 0.80 4.23 5.81
CA SER A 173 0.66 3.52 4.52
C SER A 173 -0.12 4.29 3.45
N ARG A 174 -0.09 5.63 3.50
CA ARG A 174 -0.89 6.49 2.63
C ARG A 174 -0.34 6.67 1.22
N GLN A 175 0.97 6.50 1.02
CA GLN A 175 1.63 6.93 -0.22
C GLN A 175 1.10 6.23 -1.46
N THR A 176 1.06 4.90 -1.50
CA THR A 176 0.52 4.19 -2.65
C THR A 176 -0.95 4.50 -2.88
N TYR A 177 -1.73 4.68 -1.82
CA TYR A 177 -3.17 4.94 -1.89
C TYR A 177 -3.47 6.40 -2.27
N ILE A 178 -3.02 7.36 -1.48
CA ILE A 178 -3.33 8.78 -1.68
C ILE A 178 -2.41 9.39 -2.73
N GLY A 179 -1.09 9.22 -2.60
CA GLY A 179 -0.11 9.71 -3.56
C GLY A 179 -0.28 9.07 -4.93
N GLY A 180 -0.47 7.75 -4.98
CA GLY A 180 -0.73 7.02 -6.22
C GLY A 180 -2.00 7.48 -6.93
N PHE A 181 -3.04 7.85 -6.19
CA PHE A 181 -4.26 8.42 -6.79
C PHE A 181 -3.98 9.77 -7.47
N SER A 182 -3.19 10.65 -6.84
CA SER A 182 -2.81 11.94 -7.46
C SER A 182 -1.99 11.74 -8.74
N ILE A 183 -1.08 10.76 -8.73
CA ILE A 183 -0.27 10.39 -9.90
C ILE A 183 -1.16 9.86 -11.03
N ARG A 184 -2.05 8.92 -10.71
CA ARG A 184 -2.99 8.37 -11.68
C ARG A 184 -3.86 9.45 -12.32
N GLN A 185 -4.46 10.33 -11.52
CA GLN A 185 -5.28 11.43 -12.05
C GLN A 185 -4.48 12.38 -12.94
N THR A 186 -3.29 12.79 -12.50
CA THR A 186 -2.43 13.70 -13.27
C THR A 186 -1.97 13.03 -14.57
N GLY A 187 -1.62 11.74 -14.54
CA GLY A 187 -1.26 10.97 -15.72
C GLY A 187 -2.40 10.87 -16.73
N GLN A 188 -3.61 10.59 -16.27
CA GLN A 188 -4.80 10.57 -17.13
C GLN A 188 -5.08 11.94 -17.75
N MET A 189 -4.93 13.02 -16.99
CA MET A 189 -5.07 14.38 -17.54
C MET A 189 -4.00 14.69 -18.59
N LEU A 190 -2.76 14.25 -18.38
CA LEU A 190 -1.69 14.40 -19.37
C LEU A 190 -1.98 13.59 -20.63
N LYS A 191 -2.38 12.33 -20.49
CA LYS A 191 -2.81 11.46 -21.59
C LYS A 191 -3.91 12.12 -22.43
N GLU A 192 -4.94 12.64 -21.79
CA GLU A 192 -6.04 13.33 -22.48
C GLU A 192 -5.57 14.57 -23.25
N ARG A 193 -4.64 15.34 -22.70
CA ARG A 193 -4.07 16.49 -23.41
C ARG A 193 -3.27 16.08 -24.64
N ILE A 194 -2.45 15.03 -24.53
CA ILE A 194 -1.68 14.47 -25.65
C ILE A 194 -2.64 14.00 -26.75
N LEU A 195 -3.68 13.25 -26.38
CA LEU A 195 -4.66 12.71 -27.33
C LEU A 195 -5.51 13.82 -27.98
N THR A 196 -5.85 14.86 -27.23
CA THR A 196 -6.55 16.04 -27.79
C THR A 196 -5.70 16.70 -28.89
N TYR A 197 -4.40 16.87 -28.65
CA TYR A 197 -3.49 17.39 -29.68
C TYR A 197 -3.32 16.43 -30.85
N ALA A 198 -3.28 15.14 -30.60
CA ALA A 198 -3.20 14.11 -31.65
C ALA A 198 -4.45 14.12 -32.57
N VAL A 199 -5.63 14.45 -32.06
CA VAL A 199 -6.85 14.63 -32.88
C VAL A 199 -6.65 15.71 -33.93
N GLU A 200 -6.04 16.85 -33.57
CA GLU A 200 -5.76 17.94 -34.49
C GLU A 200 -4.79 17.53 -35.58
N LEU A 201 -3.73 16.79 -35.23
CA LEU A 201 -2.70 16.35 -36.17
C LEU A 201 -3.18 15.24 -37.10
N THR A 202 -3.93 14.27 -36.56
CA THR A 202 -4.32 13.06 -37.31
C THR A 202 -5.68 13.18 -38.01
N ARG A 203 -6.47 14.19 -37.67
CA ARG A 203 -7.87 14.38 -38.09
C ARG A 203 -8.78 13.19 -37.73
N GLN A 204 -8.39 12.41 -36.74
CA GLN A 204 -9.22 11.33 -36.16
C GLN A 204 -10.12 11.88 -35.07
N THR A 205 -11.14 11.11 -34.69
CA THR A 205 -11.94 11.43 -33.51
C THR A 205 -11.21 10.97 -32.25
N ARG A 206 -11.45 11.65 -31.13
CA ARG A 206 -10.84 11.27 -29.83
C ARG A 206 -11.12 9.81 -29.46
N ALA A 207 -12.33 9.30 -29.73
CA ALA A 207 -12.71 7.93 -29.43
C ALA A 207 -11.93 6.86 -30.22
N ASN A 208 -11.32 7.24 -31.33
CA ASN A 208 -10.54 6.34 -32.16
C ASN A 208 -9.04 6.33 -31.83
N LEU A 209 -8.60 7.12 -30.86
CA LEU A 209 -7.19 7.25 -30.53
C LEU A 209 -6.93 6.82 -29.10
N ASP A 210 -5.81 6.13 -28.90
CA ASP A 210 -5.24 5.88 -27.59
C ASP A 210 -3.71 6.10 -27.61
N LEU A 211 -3.11 6.22 -26.42
CA LEU A 211 -1.66 6.29 -26.23
C LEU A 211 -1.23 4.99 -25.54
N ILE A 212 -0.47 4.19 -26.25
CA ILE A 212 0.02 2.87 -25.80
C ILE A 212 1.50 2.78 -26.13
N ASP A 213 2.31 2.40 -25.14
CA ASP A 213 3.78 2.28 -25.28
C ASP A 213 4.43 3.51 -25.95
N GLY A 214 4.01 4.71 -25.53
CA GLY A 214 4.53 5.97 -26.06
C GLY A 214 4.10 6.31 -27.47
N LYS A 215 3.17 5.57 -28.07
CA LYS A 215 2.70 5.75 -29.45
C LYS A 215 1.22 6.07 -29.48
N ILE A 216 0.85 7.03 -30.35
CA ILE A 216 -0.54 7.25 -30.67
C ILE A 216 -1.01 6.14 -31.59
N VAL A 217 -1.97 5.36 -31.14
CA VAL A 217 -2.54 4.23 -31.89
C VAL A 217 -4.01 4.47 -32.20
N ARG A 218 -4.47 3.85 -33.31
CA ARG A 218 -5.89 3.82 -33.60
C ARG A 218 -6.53 2.60 -32.91
N VAL A 219 -7.54 2.84 -32.08
CA VAL A 219 -8.20 1.79 -31.29
C VAL A 219 -8.80 0.67 -32.14
N SER A 220 -9.22 0.98 -33.40
CA SER A 220 -9.78 -0.01 -34.33
C SER A 220 -8.76 -0.97 -34.94
N ASP A 221 -7.48 -0.59 -34.91
CA ASP A 221 -6.42 -1.31 -35.66
C ASP A 221 -5.45 -2.06 -34.69
N GLY A 222 -5.58 -1.84 -33.39
CA GLY A 222 -4.74 -2.46 -32.36
C GLY A 222 -3.45 -1.69 -32.13
#